data_1deaf1fa89c42e3a345e3e7a6b843315
#
_entry.id   1deaf1fa89c42e3a345e3e7a6b843315
#
_cell.length_a   1.000
_cell.length_b   1.000
_cell.length_c   1.000
_cell.angle_alpha   90.00
_cell.angle_beta   90.00
_cell.angle_gamma   90.00
#
_symmetry.space_group_name_H-M   'P 1'
#
loop_
_entity.id
_entity.type
_entity.pdbx_description
1 polymer ?
#
loop_
_entity_poly.entity_id
_entity_poly.type
_entity_poly.pdbx_seq_one_letter_code
_entity_poly.pdbx_strand_id
1 'polypeptide(L)'
;MNINENAASNRPRIALAIGCPGGIAPELTARMLVDPTVTSKALLVTIGDRRVIEYAARIAGVDLALEFLRPGDDLPDGSARPIFVDRADLDPTTIPVGVISEAGGRSALGNFKSAIEMATRGKVDAVAFSPFNKSAMRLAHPSYQDEGVFLAEMLGIDGTASEFNIIPRACDLACPNFGRRRFDHVRQRASGIAVDRSDDARERLRAAANCCRGP
;
A
#
# COMPACT_ATOMS: atom_id res chain seq x y z
N MET A 1 -27.70 -13.90 -18.76
CA MET A 1 -27.37 -13.63 -17.36
C MET A 1 -25.84 -13.68 -17.26
N ASN A 2 -25.17 -12.51 -17.19
CA ASN A 2 -23.71 -12.41 -17.37
C ASN A 2 -22.99 -12.85 -16.10
N ILE A 3 -22.23 -13.94 -16.20
CA ILE A 3 -21.42 -14.50 -15.08
C ILE A 3 -20.28 -13.55 -14.67
N ASN A 4 -19.94 -12.55 -15.48
CA ASN A 4 -18.87 -11.58 -15.21
C ASN A 4 -19.26 -10.44 -14.27
N GLU A 5 -20.52 -10.10 -14.10
CA GLU A 5 -20.93 -8.99 -13.23
C GLU A 5 -20.88 -9.37 -11.74
N ASN A 6 -21.09 -10.64 -11.40
CA ASN A 6 -21.03 -11.12 -10.01
C ASN A 6 -19.59 -11.25 -9.46
N ALA A 7 -18.59 -11.41 -10.31
CA ALA A 7 -17.19 -11.51 -9.89
C ALA A 7 -16.60 -10.14 -9.53
N ALA A 8 -17.10 -9.05 -10.10
CA ALA A 8 -16.64 -7.69 -9.82
C ALA A 8 -17.08 -7.20 -8.42
N SER A 9 -18.22 -7.67 -7.90
CA SER A 9 -18.78 -7.21 -6.62
C SER A 9 -18.12 -7.83 -5.38
N ASN A 10 -17.27 -8.84 -5.54
CA ASN A 10 -16.69 -9.59 -4.41
C ASN A 10 -15.15 -9.48 -4.28
N ARG A 11 -14.52 -8.58 -5.05
CA ARG A 11 -13.08 -8.35 -4.92
C ARG A 11 -12.80 -7.47 -3.69
N PRO A 12 -11.79 -7.80 -2.86
CA PRO A 12 -11.40 -6.92 -1.76
C PRO A 12 -10.95 -5.56 -2.31
N ARG A 13 -11.33 -4.50 -1.62
CA ARG A 13 -10.92 -3.11 -1.90
C ARG A 13 -9.61 -2.84 -1.17
N ILE A 14 -8.56 -2.52 -1.89
CA ILE A 14 -7.24 -2.25 -1.30
C ILE A 14 -6.88 -0.78 -1.58
N ALA A 15 -6.75 0.01 -0.51
CA ALA A 15 -6.18 1.34 -0.63
C ALA A 15 -4.68 1.23 -0.93
N LEU A 16 -4.23 1.78 -2.05
CA LEU A 16 -2.83 1.79 -2.48
C LEU A 16 -2.28 3.22 -2.42
N ALA A 17 -1.53 3.54 -1.38
CA ALA A 17 -0.86 4.83 -1.29
C ALA A 17 0.35 4.88 -2.25
N ILE A 18 0.38 5.87 -3.14
CA ILE A 18 1.58 6.14 -3.94
C ILE A 18 2.68 6.64 -3.01
N GLY A 19 3.84 6.00 -3.07
CA GLY A 19 5.02 6.36 -2.28
C GLY A 19 5.70 7.64 -2.78
N CYS A 20 7.04 7.66 -2.68
CA CYS A 20 7.81 8.86 -3.03
C CYS A 20 7.65 9.22 -4.53
N PRO A 21 7.12 10.41 -4.87
CA PRO A 21 6.87 10.81 -6.25
C PRO A 21 8.15 11.05 -7.07
N GLY A 22 9.27 11.35 -6.42
CA GLY A 22 10.59 11.45 -7.05
C GLY A 22 11.36 10.14 -7.18
N GLY A 23 10.76 9.01 -6.76
CA GLY A 23 11.34 7.66 -6.82
C GLY A 23 10.63 6.78 -7.84
N ILE A 24 10.82 5.46 -7.71
CA ILE A 24 10.24 4.43 -8.61
C ILE A 24 8.77 4.10 -8.28
N ALA A 25 8.24 4.65 -7.18
CA ALA A 25 6.92 4.30 -6.68
C ALA A 25 5.78 4.58 -7.70
N PRO A 26 5.77 5.72 -8.41
CA PRO A 26 4.70 6.01 -9.36
C PRO A 26 4.67 5.05 -10.54
N GLU A 27 5.84 4.72 -11.13
CA GLU A 27 5.94 3.80 -12.28
C GLU A 27 5.56 2.38 -11.88
N LEU A 28 5.98 1.93 -10.69
CA LEU A 28 5.57 0.64 -10.15
C LEU A 28 4.06 0.59 -9.96
N THR A 29 3.47 1.65 -9.39
CA THR A 29 2.02 1.77 -9.22
C THR A 29 1.29 1.74 -10.57
N ALA A 30 1.78 2.48 -11.56
CA ALA A 30 1.17 2.48 -12.90
C ALA A 30 1.16 1.08 -13.52
N ARG A 31 2.23 0.32 -13.38
CA ARG A 31 2.28 -1.08 -13.85
C ARG A 31 1.33 -2.00 -13.10
N MET A 32 1.21 -1.85 -11.77
CA MET A 32 0.28 -2.64 -10.96
C MET A 32 -1.17 -2.39 -11.36
N LEU A 33 -1.53 -1.16 -11.72
CA LEU A 33 -2.89 -0.77 -12.10
C LEU A 33 -3.37 -1.38 -13.42
N VAL A 34 -2.47 -1.85 -14.27
CA VAL A 34 -2.79 -2.52 -15.54
C VAL A 34 -2.49 -4.02 -15.52
N ASP A 35 -1.89 -4.53 -14.44
CA ASP A 35 -1.55 -5.95 -14.33
C ASP A 35 -2.79 -6.81 -14.00
N PRO A 36 -3.22 -7.71 -14.92
CA PRO A 36 -4.37 -8.58 -14.70
C PRO A 36 -4.19 -9.52 -13.50
N THR A 37 -2.95 -9.88 -13.14
CA THR A 37 -2.68 -10.76 -11.99
C THR A 37 -3.01 -10.08 -10.67
N VAL A 38 -3.01 -8.76 -10.64
CA VAL A 38 -3.39 -7.92 -9.49
C VAL A 38 -4.86 -7.52 -9.59
N THR A 39 -5.24 -6.88 -10.70
CA THR A 39 -6.57 -6.25 -10.85
C THR A 39 -7.71 -7.26 -10.94
N SER A 40 -7.46 -8.52 -11.31
CA SER A 40 -8.46 -9.59 -11.24
C SER A 40 -8.77 -10.03 -9.81
N LYS A 41 -7.84 -9.82 -8.86
CA LYS A 41 -7.95 -10.31 -7.47
C LYS A 41 -8.43 -9.25 -6.49
N ALA A 42 -8.18 -7.97 -6.79
CA ALA A 42 -8.50 -6.85 -5.91
C ALA A 42 -8.97 -5.64 -6.71
N LEU A 43 -9.84 -4.83 -6.11
CA LEU A 43 -10.12 -3.48 -6.57
C LEU A 43 -9.12 -2.53 -5.91
N LEU A 44 -8.17 -2.01 -6.71
CA LEU A 44 -7.21 -1.04 -6.21
C LEU A 44 -7.86 0.35 -6.14
N VAL A 45 -7.81 0.95 -4.96
CA VAL A 45 -8.19 2.34 -4.70
C VAL A 45 -6.89 3.11 -4.46
N THR A 46 -6.32 3.63 -5.53
CA THR A 46 -5.02 4.30 -5.50
C THR A 46 -5.17 5.74 -5.04
N ILE A 47 -4.26 6.20 -4.19
CA ILE A 47 -4.29 7.54 -3.61
C ILE A 47 -3.01 8.28 -3.98
N GLY A 48 -3.15 9.45 -4.57
CA GLY A 48 -2.02 10.26 -4.99
C GLY A 48 -2.42 11.53 -5.74
N ASP A 49 -1.47 12.10 -6.48
CA ASP A 49 -1.72 13.21 -7.41
C ASP A 49 -1.85 12.65 -8.84
N ARG A 50 -2.92 13.03 -9.53
CA ARG A 50 -3.23 12.57 -10.88
C ARG A 50 -2.09 12.85 -11.86
N ARG A 51 -1.47 14.03 -11.77
CA ARG A 51 -0.38 14.43 -12.67
C ARG A 51 0.85 13.54 -12.51
N VAL A 52 1.11 13.07 -11.27
CA VAL A 52 2.21 12.14 -10.97
C VAL A 52 1.97 10.79 -11.63
N ILE A 53 0.77 10.21 -11.46
CA ILE A 53 0.48 8.88 -12.01
C ILE A 53 0.38 8.90 -13.55
N GLU A 54 -0.17 9.96 -14.14
CA GLU A 54 -0.22 10.13 -15.60
C GLU A 54 1.18 10.30 -16.20
N TYR A 55 2.08 11.02 -15.53
CA TYR A 55 3.48 11.12 -15.94
C TYR A 55 4.18 9.77 -15.85
N ALA A 56 4.00 9.07 -14.74
CA ALA A 56 4.58 7.74 -14.50
C ALA A 56 4.08 6.70 -15.51
N ALA A 57 2.81 6.75 -15.90
CA ALA A 57 2.24 5.86 -16.91
C ALA A 57 2.92 6.03 -18.27
N ARG A 58 3.21 7.27 -18.67
CA ARG A 58 3.97 7.55 -19.90
C ARG A 58 5.37 6.96 -19.86
N ILE A 59 6.09 7.11 -18.72
CA ILE A 59 7.42 6.52 -18.54
C ILE A 59 7.35 4.99 -18.54
N ALA A 60 6.36 4.42 -17.85
CA ALA A 60 6.17 2.97 -17.78
C ALA A 60 5.68 2.35 -19.11
N GLY A 61 5.24 3.16 -20.07
CA GLY A 61 4.69 2.71 -21.35
C GLY A 61 3.36 1.95 -21.18
N VAL A 62 2.49 2.41 -20.28
CA VAL A 62 1.19 1.79 -19.99
C VAL A 62 0.05 2.79 -20.13
N ASP A 63 -1.11 2.30 -20.59
CA ASP A 63 -2.34 3.08 -20.69
C ASP A 63 -3.22 2.80 -19.47
N LEU A 64 -3.53 3.85 -18.72
CA LEU A 64 -4.34 3.76 -17.51
C LEU A 64 -5.83 4.03 -17.81
N ALA A 65 -6.67 3.04 -17.54
CA ALA A 65 -8.12 3.17 -17.55
C ALA A 65 -8.65 3.28 -16.11
N LEU A 66 -8.58 4.49 -15.53
CA LEU A 66 -8.91 4.74 -14.13
C LEU A 66 -10.26 5.46 -13.99
N GLU A 67 -10.91 5.20 -12.87
CA GLU A 67 -12.03 5.99 -12.38
C GLU A 67 -11.51 7.01 -11.37
N PHE A 68 -11.64 8.32 -11.68
CA PHE A 68 -11.12 9.38 -10.83
C PHE A 68 -12.17 9.87 -9.84
N LEU A 69 -11.77 9.95 -8.57
CA LEU A 69 -12.56 10.49 -7.46
C LEU A 69 -11.77 11.59 -6.75
N ARG A 70 -12.49 12.45 -6.01
CA ARG A 70 -11.90 13.43 -5.10
C ARG A 70 -11.79 12.85 -3.69
N PRO A 71 -10.89 13.37 -2.83
CA PRO A 71 -10.88 13.03 -1.43
C PRO A 71 -12.24 13.28 -0.78
N GLY A 72 -12.79 12.26 -0.13
CA GLY A 72 -14.10 12.34 0.52
C GLY A 72 -15.27 11.77 -0.28
N ASP A 73 -15.15 11.62 -1.58
CA ASP A 73 -16.17 10.97 -2.40
C ASP A 73 -16.42 9.52 -1.96
N ASP A 74 -17.63 9.04 -2.18
CA ASP A 74 -17.96 7.64 -1.91
C ASP A 74 -17.41 6.74 -3.01
N LEU A 75 -16.91 5.58 -2.59
CA LEU A 75 -16.44 4.58 -3.53
C LEU A 75 -17.64 3.93 -4.23
N PRO A 76 -17.62 3.86 -5.55
CA PRO A 76 -18.69 3.18 -6.29
C PRO A 76 -18.72 1.69 -5.97
N ASP A 77 -19.92 1.14 -5.89
CA ASP A 77 -20.11 -0.29 -5.75
C ASP A 77 -19.86 -0.98 -7.08
N GLY A 78 -19.05 -2.05 -7.05
CA GLY A 78 -18.86 -2.91 -8.22
C GLY A 78 -18.05 -2.31 -9.37
N SER A 79 -17.18 -1.32 -9.10
CA SER A 79 -16.33 -0.75 -10.16
C SER A 79 -15.50 -1.86 -10.84
N ALA A 80 -15.54 -1.88 -12.17
CA ALA A 80 -14.75 -2.81 -12.98
C ALA A 80 -13.30 -2.35 -13.16
N ARG A 81 -13.03 -1.05 -12.97
CA ARG A 81 -11.73 -0.41 -13.18
C ARG A 81 -11.10 -0.01 -11.84
N PRO A 82 -9.77 0.06 -11.75
CA PRO A 82 -9.11 0.64 -10.60
C PRO A 82 -9.55 2.10 -10.38
N ILE A 83 -9.70 2.47 -9.12
CA ILE A 83 -10.12 3.80 -8.69
C ILE A 83 -8.89 4.61 -8.34
N PHE A 84 -8.91 5.90 -8.66
CA PHE A 84 -7.85 6.84 -8.29
C PHE A 84 -8.44 8.02 -7.54
N VAL A 85 -8.07 8.16 -6.28
CA VAL A 85 -8.41 9.32 -5.45
C VAL A 85 -7.35 10.39 -5.67
N ASP A 86 -7.74 11.41 -6.44
CA ASP A 86 -6.86 12.52 -6.79
C ASP A 86 -6.83 13.57 -5.67
N ARG A 87 -5.72 13.62 -4.96
CA ARG A 87 -5.51 14.62 -3.89
C ARG A 87 -5.20 16.01 -4.42
N ALA A 88 -4.66 16.11 -5.64
CA ALA A 88 -4.31 17.37 -6.32
C ALA A 88 -3.46 18.33 -5.43
N ASP A 89 -2.63 17.78 -4.54
CA ASP A 89 -1.89 18.50 -3.50
C ASP A 89 -0.38 18.61 -3.77
N LEU A 90 0.08 18.13 -4.91
CA LEU A 90 1.47 18.14 -5.31
C LEU A 90 1.65 18.76 -6.69
N ASP A 91 2.54 19.73 -6.81
CA ASP A 91 3.05 20.14 -8.12
C ASP A 91 4.23 19.24 -8.53
N PRO A 92 4.06 18.32 -9.49
CA PRO A 92 5.13 17.42 -9.89
C PRO A 92 6.35 18.12 -10.49
N THR A 93 6.20 19.35 -10.99
CA THR A 93 7.33 20.16 -11.52
C THR A 93 8.30 20.58 -10.42
N THR A 94 7.86 20.57 -9.14
CA THR A 94 8.68 20.92 -7.98
C THR A 94 9.42 19.72 -7.39
N ILE A 95 9.20 18.52 -7.92
CA ILE A 95 9.79 17.29 -7.42
C ILE A 95 10.80 16.73 -8.44
N PRO A 96 12.08 17.00 -8.28
CA PRO A 96 13.08 16.43 -9.17
C PRO A 96 13.17 14.90 -8.98
N VAL A 97 13.24 14.17 -10.09
CA VAL A 97 13.41 12.72 -10.07
C VAL A 97 14.77 12.35 -9.46
N GLY A 98 14.77 11.36 -8.57
CA GLY A 98 15.97 10.88 -7.88
C GLY A 98 16.45 11.77 -6.73
N VAL A 99 15.75 12.86 -6.43
CA VAL A 99 16.13 13.80 -5.35
C VAL A 99 15.22 13.64 -4.14
N ILE A 100 15.85 13.59 -2.96
CA ILE A 100 15.13 13.60 -1.68
C ILE A 100 14.60 15.01 -1.44
N SER A 101 13.27 15.14 -1.26
CA SER A 101 12.64 16.43 -1.00
C SER A 101 11.57 16.34 0.09
N GLU A 102 11.41 17.43 0.84
CA GLU A 102 10.35 17.54 1.84
C GLU A 102 8.96 17.44 1.18
N ALA A 103 8.77 18.09 0.02
CA ALA A 103 7.50 18.03 -0.72
C ALA A 103 7.14 16.60 -1.13
N GLY A 104 8.12 15.81 -1.60
CA GLY A 104 7.93 14.39 -1.90
C GLY A 104 7.58 13.56 -0.67
N GLY A 105 8.22 13.85 0.47
CA GLY A 105 7.90 13.21 1.74
C GLY A 105 6.50 13.54 2.24
N ARG A 106 6.09 14.82 2.13
CA ARG A 106 4.76 15.30 2.51
C ARG A 106 3.66 14.64 1.68
N SER A 107 3.88 14.52 0.37
CA SER A 107 2.94 13.83 -0.52
C SER A 107 2.80 12.36 -0.14
N ALA A 108 3.91 11.63 0.04
CA ALA A 108 3.89 10.22 0.42
C ALA A 108 3.18 9.97 1.76
N LEU A 109 3.49 10.78 2.79
CA LEU A 109 2.80 10.73 4.10
C LEU A 109 1.32 11.03 3.97
N GLY A 110 0.95 12.04 3.19
CA GLY A 110 -0.43 12.41 2.96
C GLY A 110 -1.23 11.31 2.27
N ASN A 111 -0.63 10.64 1.27
CA ASN A 111 -1.24 9.49 0.60
C ASN A 111 -1.45 8.33 1.58
N PHE A 112 -0.44 8.03 2.40
CA PHE A 112 -0.51 6.96 3.38
C PHE A 112 -1.54 7.26 4.47
N LYS A 113 -1.57 8.50 4.99
CA LYS A 113 -2.59 8.95 5.93
C LYS A 113 -4.01 8.77 5.38
N SER A 114 -4.24 9.21 4.14
CA SER A 114 -5.56 9.05 3.50
C SER A 114 -5.96 7.58 3.33
N ALA A 115 -5.01 6.69 3.01
CA ALA A 115 -5.26 5.25 2.94
C ALA A 115 -5.67 4.66 4.30
N ILE A 116 -4.97 5.04 5.38
CA ILE A 116 -5.29 4.63 6.75
C ILE A 116 -6.68 5.13 7.15
N GLU A 117 -7.00 6.39 6.86
CA GLU A 117 -8.32 6.97 7.16
C GLU A 117 -9.46 6.25 6.40
N MET A 118 -9.23 5.84 5.15
CA MET A 118 -10.21 5.04 4.39
C MET A 118 -10.43 3.67 5.03
N ALA A 119 -9.38 3.02 5.50
CA ALA A 119 -9.47 1.73 6.19
C ALA A 119 -10.18 1.85 7.54
N THR A 120 -9.86 2.86 8.34
CA THR A 120 -10.51 3.08 9.64
C THR A 120 -12.00 3.40 9.53
N ARG A 121 -12.41 3.99 8.40
CA ARG A 121 -13.84 4.23 8.09
C ARG A 121 -14.53 3.04 7.42
N GLY A 122 -13.84 1.91 7.22
CA GLY A 122 -14.38 0.72 6.58
C GLY A 122 -14.68 0.89 5.09
N LYS A 123 -14.10 1.90 4.42
CA LYS A 123 -14.27 2.11 2.97
C LYS A 123 -13.44 1.13 2.14
N VAL A 124 -12.36 0.59 2.72
CA VAL A 124 -11.47 -0.40 2.11
C VAL A 124 -11.12 -1.50 3.11
N ASP A 125 -10.77 -2.68 2.60
CA ASP A 125 -10.50 -3.88 3.39
C ASP A 125 -9.05 -3.95 3.86
N ALA A 126 -8.13 -3.30 3.13
CA ALA A 126 -6.70 -3.29 3.46
C ALA A 126 -6.01 -2.03 2.95
N VAL A 127 -4.82 -1.77 3.49
CA VAL A 127 -3.91 -0.72 3.05
C VAL A 127 -2.63 -1.35 2.52
N ALA A 128 -2.20 -0.88 1.35
CA ALA A 128 -0.91 -1.16 0.76
C ALA A 128 -0.24 0.17 0.36
N PHE A 129 1.05 0.14 0.14
CA PHE A 129 1.78 1.31 -0.34
C PHE A 129 2.92 0.89 -1.28
N SER A 130 3.20 1.73 -2.27
CA SER A 130 4.38 1.60 -3.10
C SER A 130 5.60 2.22 -2.40
N PRO A 131 6.84 1.97 -2.85
CA PRO A 131 8.05 2.27 -2.08
C PRO A 131 8.12 3.70 -1.54
N PHE A 132 8.32 3.83 -0.24
CA PHE A 132 8.56 5.10 0.45
C PHE A 132 10.04 5.45 0.48
N ASN A 133 10.34 6.75 0.55
CA ASN A 133 11.66 7.26 0.90
C ASN A 133 11.63 7.80 2.34
N LYS A 134 12.15 7.01 3.29
CA LYS A 134 12.12 7.36 4.72
C LYS A 134 12.84 8.68 5.01
N SER A 135 13.90 8.99 4.27
CA SER A 135 14.60 10.28 4.45
C SER A 135 13.73 11.46 4.02
N ALA A 136 13.01 11.35 2.90
CA ALA A 136 12.05 12.36 2.47
C ALA A 136 10.90 12.51 3.49
N MET A 137 10.39 11.39 3.99
CA MET A 137 9.31 11.41 5.00
C MET A 137 9.75 12.08 6.30
N ARG A 138 11.00 11.88 6.74
CA ARG A 138 11.57 12.57 7.93
C ARG A 138 11.75 14.06 7.71
N LEU A 139 12.02 14.53 6.49
CA LEU A 139 12.04 15.96 6.21
C LEU A 139 10.65 16.59 6.41
N ALA A 140 9.60 15.91 6.01
CA ALA A 140 8.23 16.38 6.16
C ALA A 140 7.63 16.17 7.55
N HIS A 141 8.10 15.15 8.27
CA HIS A 141 7.65 14.76 9.60
C HIS A 141 8.84 14.28 10.43
N PRO A 142 9.54 15.19 11.15
CA PRO A 142 10.80 14.88 11.82
C PRO A 142 10.74 13.71 12.81
N SER A 143 9.58 13.45 13.44
CA SER A 143 9.38 12.33 14.36
C SER A 143 9.11 10.99 13.63
N TYR A 144 9.02 10.99 12.30
CA TYR A 144 8.78 9.77 11.54
C TYR A 144 9.93 8.76 11.70
N GLN A 145 9.63 7.58 12.21
CA GLN A 145 10.59 6.48 12.39
C GLN A 145 10.43 5.43 11.29
N ASP A 146 9.24 4.84 11.23
CA ASP A 146 8.83 3.85 10.23
C ASP A 146 7.30 3.84 10.07
N GLU A 147 6.83 3.00 9.15
CA GLU A 147 5.42 2.88 8.79
C GLU A 147 4.57 2.35 9.95
N GLY A 148 5.14 1.45 10.78
CA GLY A 148 4.45 0.86 11.93
C GLY A 148 4.24 1.87 13.06
N VAL A 149 5.25 2.69 13.36
CA VAL A 149 5.15 3.78 14.35
C VAL A 149 4.16 4.84 13.87
N PHE A 150 4.26 5.25 12.60
CA PHE A 150 3.33 6.23 12.03
C PHE A 150 1.88 5.72 12.02
N LEU A 151 1.68 4.43 11.70
CA LEU A 151 0.36 3.80 11.76
C LEU A 151 -0.19 3.80 13.20
N ALA A 152 0.62 3.46 14.19
CA ALA A 152 0.22 3.47 15.59
C ALA A 152 -0.17 4.90 16.05
N GLU A 153 0.60 5.91 15.67
CA GLU A 153 0.31 7.33 15.92
C GLU A 153 -1.05 7.72 15.31
N MET A 154 -1.28 7.37 14.05
CA MET A 154 -2.53 7.66 13.34
C MET A 154 -3.76 6.99 13.95
N LEU A 155 -3.59 5.81 14.54
CA LEU A 155 -4.65 5.04 15.17
C LEU A 155 -4.81 5.34 16.67
N GLY A 156 -3.96 6.17 17.25
CA GLY A 156 -3.96 6.46 18.69
C GLY A 156 -3.66 5.22 19.53
N ILE A 157 -2.79 4.34 19.06
CA ILE A 157 -2.40 3.09 19.75
C ILE A 157 -1.07 3.34 20.44
N ASP A 158 -0.98 2.99 21.74
CA ASP A 158 0.28 3.03 22.47
C ASP A 158 1.22 1.91 21.97
N GLY A 159 2.42 2.27 21.54
CA GLY A 159 3.44 1.35 21.05
C GLY A 159 3.55 1.31 19.51
N THR A 160 3.97 0.17 18.99
CA THR A 160 4.13 -0.05 17.54
C THR A 160 3.09 -1.03 17.02
N ALA A 161 2.60 -0.80 15.80
CA ALA A 161 1.79 -1.78 15.10
C ALA A 161 2.61 -3.05 14.82
N SER A 162 1.96 -4.22 14.91
CA SER A 162 2.62 -5.49 14.59
C SER A 162 2.91 -5.58 13.10
N GLU A 163 4.14 -5.91 12.75
CA GLU A 163 4.57 -6.14 11.38
C GLU A 163 4.72 -7.64 11.10
N PHE A 164 4.13 -8.11 10.00
CA PHE A 164 4.27 -9.47 9.51
C PHE A 164 4.91 -9.46 8.13
N ASN A 165 6.02 -10.14 7.97
CA ASN A 165 6.67 -10.32 6.67
C ASN A 165 6.24 -11.65 6.07
N ILE A 166 5.48 -11.61 4.97
CA ILE A 166 5.07 -12.79 4.21
C ILE A 166 6.03 -12.93 3.02
N ILE A 167 6.81 -13.99 3.02
CA ILE A 167 7.70 -14.34 1.90
C ILE A 167 7.08 -15.52 1.16
N PRO A 168 6.42 -15.27 0.02
CA PRO A 168 5.91 -16.35 -0.81
C PRO A 168 7.10 -17.11 -1.43
N ARG A 169 7.14 -18.44 -1.25
CA ARG A 169 8.21 -19.33 -1.75
C ARG A 169 9.59 -19.02 -1.17
N ALA A 170 9.75 -19.27 0.12
CA ALA A 170 11.02 -19.09 0.83
C ALA A 170 12.22 -19.90 0.27
N CYS A 171 11.97 -20.87 -0.61
CA CYS A 171 13.00 -21.70 -1.24
C CYS A 171 13.73 -21.02 -2.40
N ASP A 172 13.20 -19.96 -3.01
CA ASP A 172 13.78 -19.32 -4.19
C ASP A 172 14.57 -18.05 -3.88
N LEU A 173 14.54 -17.58 -2.64
CA LEU A 173 15.24 -16.39 -2.18
C LEU A 173 16.17 -16.75 -1.02
N ALA A 174 17.43 -17.05 -1.34
CA ALA A 174 18.52 -17.03 -0.38
C ALA A 174 18.70 -15.57 0.11
N CYS A 175 17.98 -15.16 1.17
CA CYS A 175 18.19 -13.89 1.83
C CYS A 175 19.09 -14.09 3.06
N PRO A 176 20.43 -13.80 2.98
CA PRO A 176 21.37 -14.04 4.06
C PRO A 176 21.19 -13.15 5.29
N ASN A 177 20.38 -12.07 5.22
CA ASN A 177 20.39 -11.00 6.23
C ASN A 177 19.02 -10.54 6.73
N PHE A 178 17.99 -11.39 6.72
CA PHE A 178 16.76 -11.04 7.46
C PHE A 178 16.98 -11.32 8.95
N GLY A 179 17.30 -10.25 9.70
CA GLY A 179 17.40 -10.28 11.15
C GLY A 179 16.06 -10.73 11.76
N ARG A 180 16.11 -11.79 12.55
CA ARG A 180 14.98 -12.28 13.35
C ARG A 180 14.56 -11.17 14.33
N ARG A 181 13.47 -10.45 14.04
CA ARG A 181 12.77 -9.72 15.09
C ARG A 181 11.81 -10.69 15.78
N ARG A 182 11.97 -10.80 17.08
CA ARG A 182 11.08 -11.58 17.96
C ARG A 182 9.77 -10.81 18.03
N PHE A 183 8.68 -11.46 17.63
CA PHE A 183 7.34 -10.87 17.73
C PHE A 183 6.81 -11.11 19.14
N ASP A 184 6.70 -10.04 19.93
CA ASP A 184 5.96 -10.07 21.18
C ASP A 184 4.49 -9.79 20.89
N HIS A 185 3.61 -10.58 21.53
CA HIS A 185 2.18 -10.52 21.33
C HIS A 185 1.60 -9.17 21.77
N VAL A 186 1.12 -8.38 20.83
CA VAL A 186 0.29 -7.22 21.12
C VAL A 186 -1.16 -7.66 21.25
N ARG A 187 -1.77 -7.43 22.41
CA ARG A 187 -3.20 -7.64 22.64
C ARG A 187 -4.01 -6.75 21.71
N GLN A 188 -4.82 -7.39 20.87
CA GLN A 188 -5.72 -6.70 19.98
C GLN A 188 -6.81 -5.92 20.70
N ARG A 189 -6.85 -4.63 20.45
CA ARG A 189 -8.06 -3.85 20.30
C ARG A 189 -7.88 -3.00 19.03
N ALA A 190 -8.12 -3.60 17.91
CA ALA A 190 -8.24 -2.87 16.66
C ALA A 190 -9.46 -3.41 15.94
N SER A 191 -10.51 -2.61 15.92
CA SER A 191 -11.58 -2.73 14.94
C SER A 191 -10.98 -2.45 13.57
N GLY A 192 -10.97 -3.42 12.68
CA GLY A 192 -10.99 -3.17 11.26
C GLY A 192 -9.72 -3.41 10.43
N ILE A 193 -8.60 -3.86 10.99
CA ILE A 193 -7.49 -4.35 10.15
C ILE A 193 -7.58 -5.88 10.13
N ALA A 194 -7.95 -6.44 8.98
CA ALA A 194 -8.02 -7.88 8.79
C ALA A 194 -6.60 -8.47 8.84
N VAL A 195 -6.22 -9.00 10.00
CA VAL A 195 -5.10 -9.92 10.10
C VAL A 195 -5.69 -11.31 9.86
N ASP A 196 -5.28 -11.96 8.78
CA ASP A 196 -5.63 -13.37 8.55
C ASP A 196 -5.10 -14.20 9.71
N ARG A 197 -6.03 -14.72 10.52
CA ARG A 197 -5.77 -15.54 11.71
C ARG A 197 -5.95 -17.02 11.47
N SER A 198 -6.07 -17.44 10.20
CA SER A 198 -6.24 -18.86 9.90
C SER A 198 -5.03 -19.64 10.43
N ASP A 199 -5.29 -20.80 11.00
CA ASP A 199 -4.23 -21.71 11.43
C ASP A 199 -3.34 -22.11 10.24
N ASP A 200 -3.88 -22.06 9.02
CA ASP A 200 -3.17 -22.23 7.75
C ASP A 200 -2.09 -21.15 7.51
N ALA A 201 -2.35 -19.88 7.83
CA ALA A 201 -1.32 -18.83 7.74
C ALA A 201 -0.18 -19.04 8.76
N ARG A 202 -0.52 -19.50 9.96
CA ARG A 202 0.48 -19.86 11.01
C ARG A 202 1.31 -21.07 10.61
N GLU A 203 0.69 -22.06 9.97
CA GLU A 203 1.37 -23.26 9.50
C GLU A 203 2.30 -22.97 8.34
N ARG A 204 1.88 -22.14 7.39
CA ARG A 204 2.74 -21.63 6.29
C ARG A 204 3.92 -20.83 6.80
N LEU A 205 3.73 -19.98 7.82
CA LEU A 205 4.82 -19.24 8.47
C LEU A 205 5.81 -20.18 9.19
N ARG A 206 5.32 -21.24 9.84
CA ARG A 206 6.18 -22.27 10.46
C ARG A 206 6.93 -23.08 9.41
N ALA A 207 6.28 -23.45 8.32
CA ALA A 207 6.91 -24.17 7.21
C ALA A 207 8.00 -23.34 6.54
N ALA A 208 7.75 -22.04 6.31
CA ALA A 208 8.74 -21.09 5.79
C ALA A 208 9.93 -20.93 6.73
N ALA A 209 9.69 -20.83 8.06
CA ALA A 209 10.74 -20.71 9.06
C ALA A 209 11.61 -21.99 9.16
N ASN A 210 11.04 -23.16 8.88
CA ASN A 210 11.76 -24.44 8.89
C ASN A 210 12.57 -24.65 7.58
N CYS A 211 12.08 -24.13 6.44
CA CYS A 211 12.81 -24.21 5.17
C CYS A 211 14.11 -23.39 5.19
N CYS A 212 14.17 -22.33 6.02
CA CYS A 212 15.38 -21.50 6.22
C CYS A 212 16.39 -22.14 7.18
N ARG A 213 16.08 -23.29 7.80
CA ARG A 213 17.00 -24.09 8.60
C ARG A 213 17.46 -25.26 7.72
N GLY A 214 18.32 -25.00 6.74
CA GLY A 214 18.97 -26.05 5.99
C GLY A 214 19.68 -27.07 6.90
N PRO A 215 20.04 -28.27 6.36
CA PRO A 215 20.63 -29.33 7.15
C PRO A 215 21.92 -28.92 7.82
#